data_2508e7493005f9730b8d10142e05adbb
#
_entry.id   2508e7493005f9730b8d10142e05adbb
#
_cell.length_a   1.000
_cell.length_b   1.000
_cell.length_c   1.000
_cell.angle_alpha   90.00
_cell.angle_beta   90.00
_cell.angle_gamma   90.00
#
_symmetry.space_group_name_H-M   'P 1'
#
loop_
_entity.id
_entity.type
_entity.pdbx_description
1 polymer ?
#
loop_
_entity_poly.entity_id
_entity_poly.type
_entity_poly.pdbx_seq_one_letter_code
_entity_poly.pdbx_strand_id
1 'polypeptide(L)' 'MSSEIEEVRAQIEDLVEKIADLAMQDLRETIDAGKEKSSSKEKQLIRVRRSLEKASHLLLDLRD' A
#
# COMPACT_ATOMS: atom_id res chain seq x y z
N MET A 1 24.46 6.58 8.08
CA MET A 1 23.53 6.35 9.20
C MET A 1 22.19 5.91 8.68
N SER A 2 21.59 4.95 9.33
CA SER A 2 20.35 4.36 8.88
C SER A 2 19.09 5.11 9.31
N SER A 3 19.21 6.15 10.17
CA SER A 3 18.02 6.83 10.72
C SER A 3 17.16 7.49 9.66
N GLU A 4 17.77 8.11 8.66
CA GLU A 4 17.01 8.73 7.57
C GLU A 4 16.31 7.69 6.71
N ILE A 5 16.97 6.57 6.49
CA ILE A 5 16.39 5.44 5.77
C ILE A 5 15.21 4.88 6.56
N GLU A 6 15.36 4.75 7.87
CA GLU A 6 14.28 4.28 8.72
C GLU A 6 13.08 5.22 8.71
N GLU A 7 13.31 6.53 8.66
CA GLU A 7 12.22 7.49 8.55
C GLU A 7 11.46 7.33 7.24
N VAL A 8 12.20 7.18 6.13
CA VAL A 8 11.57 6.99 4.83
C VAL A 8 10.77 5.69 4.82
N ARG A 9 11.31 4.62 5.39
CA ARG A 9 10.60 3.36 5.49
C ARG A 9 9.32 3.50 6.30
N ALA A 10 9.38 4.21 7.42
CA ALA A 10 8.19 4.45 8.24
C ALA A 10 7.12 5.20 7.46
N GLN A 11 7.51 6.18 6.65
CA GLN A 11 6.58 6.91 5.80
C GLN A 11 5.95 6.01 4.75
N ILE A 12 6.75 5.11 4.17
CA ILE A 12 6.22 4.14 3.20
C ILE A 12 5.23 3.20 3.88
N GLU A 13 5.53 2.73 5.08
CA GLU A 13 4.62 1.86 5.83
C GLU A 13 3.29 2.57 6.12
N ASP A 14 3.34 3.85 6.47
CA ASP A 14 2.11 4.65 6.65
C ASP A 14 1.31 4.74 5.36
N LEU A 15 2.00 4.91 4.23
CA LEU A 15 1.33 4.95 2.93
C LEU A 15 0.71 3.61 2.58
N VAL A 16 1.37 2.51 2.92
CA VAL A 16 0.83 1.17 2.72
C VAL A 16 -0.51 1.03 3.45
N GLU A 17 -0.57 1.49 4.70
CA GLU A 17 -1.80 1.44 5.48
C GLU A 17 -2.91 2.29 4.85
N LYS A 18 -2.57 3.48 4.38
CA LYS A 18 -3.54 4.36 3.73
C LYS A 18 -4.07 3.75 2.43
N ILE A 19 -3.19 3.14 1.66
CA ILE A 19 -3.59 2.46 0.43
C ILE A 19 -4.51 1.28 0.76
N ALA A 20 -4.20 0.53 1.80
CA ALA A 20 -5.05 -0.58 2.23
C ALA A 20 -6.44 -0.10 2.64
N ASP A 21 -6.51 1.04 3.33
CA ASP A 21 -7.79 1.64 3.72
C ASP A 21 -8.60 2.08 2.50
N LEU A 22 -7.94 2.67 1.51
CA LEU A 22 -8.61 3.06 0.26
C LEU A 22 -9.15 1.84 -0.48
N ALA A 23 -8.39 0.76 -0.52
CA ALA A 23 -8.83 -0.47 -1.16
C ALA A 23 -10.05 -1.05 -0.43
N MET A 24 -10.06 -0.98 0.88
CA MET A 24 -11.16 -1.47 1.69
C MET A 24 -12.43 -0.63 1.45
N GLN A 25 -12.29 0.70 1.36
CA GLN A 25 -13.41 1.59 1.05
C GLN A 25 -13.99 1.26 -0.32
N ASP A 26 -13.14 1.06 -1.32
CA ASP A 26 -13.57 0.74 -2.66
C ASP A 26 -14.32 -0.60 -2.69
N LEU A 27 -13.83 -1.58 -1.93
CA LEU A 27 -14.49 -2.87 -1.82
C LEU A 27 -15.87 -2.73 -1.21
N ARG A 28 -16.02 -1.93 -0.15
CA ARG A 28 -17.32 -1.69 0.48
C ARG A 28 -18.31 -1.04 -0.49
N GLU A 29 -17.83 -0.04 -1.23
CA GLU A 29 -18.67 0.64 -2.23
C GLU A 29 -19.11 -0.33 -3.33
N THR A 30 -18.22 -1.21 -3.75
CA THR A 30 -18.52 -2.22 -4.76
C THR A 30 -19.59 -3.19 -4.26
N ILE A 31 -19.48 -3.64 -3.02
CA ILE A 31 -20.47 -4.53 -2.41
C ILE A 31 -21.81 -3.83 -2.26
N ASP A 32 -21.80 -2.58 -1.79
CA ASP A 32 -23.03 -1.80 -1.62
C ASP A 32 -23.74 -1.56 -2.94
N ALA A 33 -22.99 -1.47 -4.03
CA ALA A 33 -23.56 -1.32 -5.37
C ALA A 33 -24.05 -2.65 -5.97
N GLY A 34 -23.92 -3.75 -5.23
CA GLY A 34 -24.35 -5.06 -5.67
C GLY A 34 -23.42 -5.75 -6.65
N LYS A 35 -22.20 -5.29 -6.75
CA LYS A 35 -21.19 -5.88 -7.62
C LYS A 35 -20.41 -6.95 -6.88
N GLU A 36 -20.14 -8.06 -7.54
CA GLU A 36 -19.43 -9.18 -6.94
C GLU A 36 -17.94 -9.18 -7.22
N LYS A 37 -17.50 -8.48 -8.26
CA LYS A 37 -16.11 -8.48 -8.68
C LYS A 37 -15.37 -7.26 -8.16
N SER A 38 -14.10 -7.45 -7.84
CA SER A 38 -13.21 -6.35 -7.51
C SER A 38 -13.15 -5.35 -8.65
N SER A 39 -13.16 -4.06 -8.32
CA SER A 39 -13.06 -3.01 -9.31
C SER A 39 -11.63 -2.92 -9.85
N SER A 40 -11.49 -2.26 -11.01
CA SER A 40 -10.16 -1.98 -11.56
C SER A 40 -9.34 -1.11 -10.60
N LYS A 41 -10.02 -0.19 -9.92
CA LYS A 41 -9.39 0.69 -8.94
C LYS A 41 -8.81 -0.12 -7.78
N GLU A 42 -9.58 -1.09 -7.28
CA GLU A 42 -9.11 -1.94 -6.18
C GLU A 42 -7.89 -2.75 -6.59
N LYS A 43 -7.91 -3.34 -7.78
CA LYS A 43 -6.78 -4.10 -8.29
C LYS A 43 -5.54 -3.24 -8.43
N GLN A 44 -5.71 -2.01 -8.89
CA GLN A 44 -4.60 -1.08 -9.03
C GLN A 44 -4.05 -0.67 -7.66
N LEU A 45 -4.92 -0.47 -6.68
CA LEU A 45 -4.49 -0.15 -5.32
C LEU A 45 -3.67 -1.28 -4.70
N ILE A 46 -4.03 -2.53 -4.98
CA ILE A 46 -3.24 -3.68 -4.53
C ILE A 46 -1.85 -3.65 -5.14
N ARG A 47 -1.74 -3.31 -6.41
CA ARG A 47 -0.45 -3.18 -7.09
C ARG A 47 0.40 -2.07 -6.48
N VAL A 48 -0.22 -0.93 -6.19
CA VAL A 48 0.47 0.18 -5.53
C VAL A 48 1.01 -0.26 -4.18
N ARG A 49 0.19 -0.94 -3.40
CA ARG A 49 0.59 -1.44 -2.09
C ARG A 49 1.81 -2.36 -2.20
N ARG A 50 1.77 -3.32 -3.12
CA ARG A 50 2.89 -4.24 -3.34
C ARG A 50 4.16 -3.51 -3.74
N SER A 51 4.03 -2.48 -4.58
CA SER A 51 5.19 -1.68 -5.00
C SER A 51 5.79 -0.92 -3.83
N LEU A 52 4.95 -0.37 -2.95
CA LEU A 52 5.42 0.31 -1.75
C LEU A 52 6.11 -0.66 -0.78
N GLU A 53 5.55 -1.84 -0.61
CA GLU A 53 6.16 -2.86 0.25
C GLU A 53 7.52 -3.29 -0.30
N LYS A 54 7.63 -3.43 -1.61
CA LYS A 54 8.89 -3.74 -2.26
C LYS A 54 9.90 -2.62 -2.06
N ALA A 55 9.47 -1.37 -2.19
CA ALA A 55 10.34 -0.21 -1.97
C ALA A 55 10.88 -0.20 -0.54
N SER A 56 10.02 -0.47 0.44
CA SER A 56 10.43 -0.57 1.84
C SER A 56 11.48 -1.67 2.04
N HIS A 57 11.26 -2.81 1.43
CA HIS A 57 12.23 -3.92 1.49
C HIS A 57 13.57 -3.56 0.88
N LEU A 58 13.55 -2.90 -0.27
CA LEU A 58 14.79 -2.49 -0.94
C LEU A 58 15.59 -1.53 -0.07
N LEU A 59 14.91 -0.68 0.69
CA LEU A 59 15.59 0.23 1.60
C LEU A 59 16.31 -0.49 2.73
N LEU A 60 15.82 -1.67 3.12
CA LEU A 60 16.49 -2.48 4.13
C LEU A 60 17.90 -2.86 3.69
N ASP A 61 18.11 -3.08 2.39
CA ASP A 61 19.41 -3.46 1.86
C ASP A 61 20.43 -2.33 1.96
N LEU A 62 19.97 -1.10 2.17
CA LEU A 62 20.85 0.07 2.35
C LEU A 62 21.23 0.30 3.80
N ARG A 63 20.69 -0.46 4.72
CA ARG A 63 21.02 -0.34 6.14
C ARG A 63 22.35 -0.99 6.43
N ASP A 64 23.11 -0.36 7.28
CA ASP A 64 24.37 -0.92 7.75
C ASP A 64 24.15 -1.79 8.97
#